data_fb8e641525bc407dbd7f911d58648af3
#
_entry.id   fb8e641525bc407dbd7f911d58648af3
#
_cell.length_a   1.000
_cell.length_b   1.000
_cell.length_c   1.000
_cell.angle_alpha   90.00
_cell.angle_beta   90.00
_cell.angle_gamma   90.00
#
_symmetry.space_group_name_H-M   'P 1'
#
loop_
_entity.id
_entity.type
_entity.pdbx_description
1 polymer ?
#
loop_
_entity_poly.entity_id
_entity_poly.type
_entity_poly.pdbx_seq_one_letter_code
_entity_poly.pdbx_strand_id
1 'polypeptide(L)'
;MNYSIGKILPTDTASLSAIDQLLIDEGIRRDRHLDYTCAMFDDEMNIIATGSCYNNTLRCLTVSHEHQGEGLMNQIVTHLINVQMEQGNNHLFLYTKYCSAKFFSSLGFQEIVRIPNQIVFMENKRNGFQHYLTKLQSAIKKTQSLSPKIAALVMNCNPFTLGHQYLIEKAAAENDLVHLFMLSEDCSFFPYEVRKKLIQAGIAHLSNVVLHDSDSYIISQATFPSYFQKDEDAVIQSHIAIDLQIFTRIAATLGIQRRYVGDEPFSHVTQIYNQAMQQKLPEHGIECIIVNRKTIDGRAISASNVRQAIQQKNWRLIKSLVPQSTFDFLMSDKATPIIKKIQQSKEVTHY
;
A
#
# COMPACT_ATOMS: atom_id res chain seq x y z
N MET A 1 -38.46 5.73 11.87
CA MET A 1 -37.38 5.17 12.71
C MET A 1 -36.29 6.21 12.83
N ASN A 2 -35.85 6.49 14.04
CA ASN A 2 -34.71 7.41 14.25
C ASN A 2 -33.45 6.55 14.33
N TYR A 3 -32.54 6.75 13.37
CA TYR A 3 -31.23 6.11 13.40
C TYR A 3 -30.18 7.08 13.93
N SER A 4 -29.28 6.58 14.77
CA SER A 4 -28.16 7.37 15.28
C SER A 4 -26.82 6.75 14.86
N ILE A 5 -25.84 7.59 14.49
CA ILE A 5 -24.50 7.13 14.17
C ILE A 5 -23.56 7.51 15.30
N GLY A 6 -22.87 6.50 15.84
CA GLY A 6 -21.88 6.67 16.91
C GLY A 6 -20.50 6.16 16.52
N LYS A 7 -19.45 6.84 17.02
CA LYS A 7 -18.08 6.35 16.96
C LYS A 7 -17.91 5.19 17.92
N ILE A 8 -17.29 4.10 17.45
CA ILE A 8 -16.95 2.93 18.27
C ILE A 8 -15.49 3.01 18.69
N LEU A 9 -15.25 2.94 20.00
CA LEU A 9 -13.90 2.97 20.54
C LEU A 9 -13.24 1.57 20.47
N PRO A 10 -11.91 1.49 20.32
CA PRO A 10 -11.21 0.20 20.32
C PRO A 10 -11.37 -0.60 21.63
N THR A 11 -11.76 0.06 22.70
CA THR A 11 -12.01 -0.55 24.02
C THR A 11 -13.44 -1.07 24.19
N ASP A 12 -14.36 -0.71 23.30
CA ASP A 12 -15.76 -1.16 23.32
C ASP A 12 -15.88 -2.54 22.66
N THR A 13 -15.52 -3.56 23.41
CA THR A 13 -15.52 -4.95 22.94
C THR A 13 -16.91 -5.48 22.60
N ALA A 14 -17.96 -5.00 23.27
CA ALA A 14 -19.33 -5.44 23.02
C ALA A 14 -19.81 -4.95 21.64
N SER A 15 -19.70 -3.65 21.36
CA SER A 15 -20.06 -3.09 20.06
C SER A 15 -19.17 -3.65 18.94
N LEU A 16 -17.86 -3.86 19.19
CA LEU A 16 -16.98 -4.49 18.20
C LEU A 16 -17.37 -5.93 17.89
N SER A 17 -17.83 -6.71 18.88
CA SER A 17 -18.32 -8.07 18.66
C SER A 17 -19.62 -8.08 17.83
N ALA A 18 -20.54 -7.14 18.11
CA ALA A 18 -21.76 -7.00 17.33
C ALA A 18 -21.48 -6.57 15.88
N ILE A 19 -20.50 -5.66 15.68
CA ILE A 19 -20.03 -5.29 14.34
C ILE A 19 -19.41 -6.50 13.62
N ASP A 20 -18.57 -7.29 14.30
CA ASP A 20 -17.99 -8.49 13.71
C ASP A 20 -19.08 -9.48 13.26
N GLN A 21 -20.13 -9.66 14.06
CA GLN A 21 -21.24 -10.52 13.68
C GLN A 21 -21.99 -9.97 12.47
N LEU A 22 -22.34 -8.67 12.45
CA LEU A 22 -22.99 -8.02 11.31
C LEU A 22 -22.14 -8.16 10.03
N LEU A 23 -20.83 -7.98 10.11
CA LEU A 23 -19.93 -8.13 8.97
C LEU A 23 -19.91 -9.57 8.44
N ILE A 24 -19.88 -10.57 9.35
CA ILE A 24 -19.91 -12.00 9.00
C ILE A 24 -21.23 -12.36 8.32
N ASP A 25 -22.37 -11.92 8.84
CA ASP A 25 -23.70 -12.17 8.31
C ASP A 25 -23.85 -11.63 6.88
N GLU A 26 -23.19 -10.49 6.57
CA GLU A 26 -23.16 -9.87 5.25
C GLU A 26 -21.97 -10.36 4.36
N GLY A 27 -21.28 -11.42 4.79
CA GLY A 27 -20.23 -12.10 4.02
C GLY A 27 -18.94 -11.29 3.86
N ILE A 28 -18.62 -10.46 4.85
CA ILE A 28 -17.35 -9.74 4.97
C ILE A 28 -16.81 -9.93 6.40
N ARG A 29 -15.60 -9.45 6.65
CA ARG A 29 -14.97 -9.51 7.98
C ARG A 29 -14.34 -8.17 8.32
N ARG A 30 -14.07 -7.92 9.59
CA ARG A 30 -13.38 -6.68 9.99
C ARG A 30 -11.93 -6.70 9.50
N ASP A 31 -11.48 -5.58 8.92
CA ASP A 31 -10.08 -5.39 8.52
C ASP A 31 -9.17 -5.28 9.76
N ARG A 32 -7.91 -5.66 9.60
CA ARG A 32 -6.90 -5.60 10.67
C ARG A 32 -6.44 -4.18 10.98
N HIS A 33 -6.44 -3.31 9.98
CA HIS A 33 -5.94 -1.94 10.08
C HIS A 33 -7.12 -0.97 9.95
N LEU A 34 -7.56 -0.39 11.07
CA LEU A 34 -8.63 0.59 11.12
C LEU A 34 -8.26 1.70 12.11
N ASP A 35 -8.39 2.96 11.65
CA ASP A 35 -8.12 4.15 12.46
C ASP A 35 -9.41 4.70 13.08
N TYR A 36 -10.53 4.43 12.41
CA TYR A 36 -11.85 4.89 12.82
C TYR A 36 -12.91 3.83 12.47
N THR A 37 -13.85 3.63 13.38
CA THR A 37 -15.03 2.78 13.15
C THR A 37 -16.26 3.49 13.69
N CYS A 38 -17.36 3.45 12.93
CA CYS A 38 -18.67 3.89 13.38
C CYS A 38 -19.71 2.79 13.20
N ALA A 39 -20.76 2.87 13.98
CA ALA A 39 -21.94 2.03 13.83
C ALA A 39 -23.19 2.91 13.82
N MET A 40 -24.24 2.42 13.13
CA MET A 40 -25.57 2.98 13.16
C MET A 40 -26.46 2.09 14.00
N PHE A 41 -27.21 2.73 14.89
CA PHE A 41 -28.10 2.08 15.85
C PHE A 41 -29.56 2.35 15.49
N ASP A 42 -30.42 1.35 15.67
CA ASP A 42 -31.87 1.49 15.65
C ASP A 42 -32.42 2.03 16.99
N ASP A 43 -33.74 2.14 17.09
CA ASP A 43 -34.41 2.64 18.30
C ASP A 43 -34.23 1.67 19.51
N GLU A 44 -33.86 0.40 19.29
CA GLU A 44 -33.58 -0.61 20.30
C GLU A 44 -32.09 -0.75 20.63
N MET A 45 -31.24 0.13 20.06
CA MET A 45 -29.78 0.13 20.19
C MET A 45 -29.09 -1.08 19.54
N ASN A 46 -29.73 -1.76 18.60
CA ASN A 46 -29.07 -2.77 17.78
C ASN A 46 -28.22 -2.11 16.69
N ILE A 47 -27.07 -2.71 16.39
CA ILE A 47 -26.19 -2.24 15.30
C ILE A 47 -26.71 -2.78 13.97
N ILE A 48 -27.21 -1.90 13.11
CA ILE A 48 -27.83 -2.20 11.82
C ILE A 48 -26.96 -1.83 10.61
N ALA A 49 -25.96 -0.98 10.81
CA ALA A 49 -24.98 -0.65 9.78
C ALA A 49 -23.65 -0.27 10.42
N THR A 50 -22.56 -0.43 9.67
CA THR A 50 -21.22 -0.05 10.11
C THR A 50 -20.37 0.43 8.94
N GLY A 51 -19.32 1.16 9.26
CA GLY A 51 -18.28 1.56 8.34
C GLY A 51 -17.03 2.01 9.08
N SER A 52 -15.91 1.90 8.42
CA SER A 52 -14.59 2.19 9.01
C SER A 52 -13.70 2.95 8.02
N CYS A 53 -12.61 3.50 8.53
CA CYS A 53 -11.53 4.09 7.73
C CYS A 53 -10.17 3.53 8.15
N TYR A 54 -9.27 3.47 7.17
CA TYR A 54 -7.84 3.34 7.40
C TYR A 54 -7.10 4.33 6.50
N ASN A 55 -6.33 5.24 7.11
CA ASN A 55 -5.80 6.42 6.41
C ASN A 55 -6.94 7.12 5.64
N ASN A 56 -6.80 7.31 4.34
CA ASN A 56 -7.81 7.91 3.46
C ASN A 56 -8.65 6.87 2.69
N THR A 57 -8.75 5.65 3.19
CA THR A 57 -9.51 4.56 2.55
C THR A 57 -10.74 4.19 3.39
N LEU A 58 -11.94 4.20 2.78
CA LEU A 58 -13.16 3.70 3.43
C LEU A 58 -13.18 2.18 3.37
N ARG A 59 -13.53 1.53 4.49
CA ARG A 59 -13.46 0.07 4.68
C ARG A 59 -14.62 -0.48 5.47
N CYS A 60 -14.86 -1.78 5.37
CA CYS A 60 -15.85 -2.51 6.17
C CYS A 60 -17.24 -1.88 6.14
N LEU A 61 -17.66 -1.42 4.95
CA LEU A 61 -18.95 -0.77 4.75
C LEU A 61 -20.04 -1.85 4.60
N THR A 62 -21.02 -1.87 5.50
CA THR A 62 -22.15 -2.79 5.42
C THR A 62 -23.40 -2.26 6.09
N VAL A 63 -24.55 -2.76 5.64
CA VAL A 63 -25.89 -2.57 6.22
C VAL A 63 -26.52 -3.93 6.35
N SER A 64 -27.17 -4.22 7.47
CA SER A 64 -27.86 -5.49 7.69
C SER A 64 -28.89 -5.76 6.60
N HIS A 65 -29.06 -7.02 6.23
CA HIS A 65 -29.96 -7.44 5.15
C HIS A 65 -31.38 -6.90 5.31
N GLU A 66 -31.88 -6.85 6.54
CA GLU A 66 -33.23 -6.41 6.87
C GLU A 66 -33.45 -4.90 6.63
N HIS A 67 -32.37 -4.08 6.65
CA HIS A 67 -32.41 -2.62 6.51
C HIS A 67 -31.83 -2.13 5.17
N GLN A 68 -31.57 -3.06 4.23
CA GLN A 68 -31.13 -2.68 2.89
C GLN A 68 -32.25 -1.96 2.13
N GLY A 69 -31.87 -0.94 1.37
CA GLY A 69 -32.83 -0.10 0.61
C GLY A 69 -33.33 1.14 1.35
N GLU A 70 -33.05 1.29 2.64
CA GLU A 70 -33.47 2.45 3.46
C GLU A 70 -32.51 3.67 3.37
N GLY A 71 -31.50 3.58 2.53
CA GLY A 71 -30.53 4.68 2.36
C GLY A 71 -29.48 4.78 3.47
N LEU A 72 -29.38 3.79 4.36
CA LEU A 72 -28.46 3.83 5.52
C LEU A 72 -26.99 3.81 5.10
N MET A 73 -26.65 3.11 4.03
CA MET A 73 -25.28 3.12 3.48
C MET A 73 -24.85 4.54 3.06
N ASN A 74 -25.77 5.35 2.49
CA ASN A 74 -25.48 6.74 2.14
C ASN A 74 -25.12 7.56 3.38
N GLN A 75 -25.83 7.35 4.49
CA GLN A 75 -25.60 8.05 5.75
C GLN A 75 -24.25 7.65 6.36
N ILE A 76 -23.91 6.35 6.39
CA ILE A 76 -22.61 5.85 6.84
C ILE A 76 -21.46 6.44 5.99
N VAL A 77 -21.56 6.35 4.66
CA VAL A 77 -20.52 6.87 3.76
C VAL A 77 -20.37 8.39 3.92
N THR A 78 -21.47 9.14 4.00
CA THR A 78 -21.43 10.59 4.23
C THR A 78 -20.79 10.93 5.57
N HIS A 79 -21.13 10.20 6.63
CA HIS A 79 -20.49 10.36 7.95
C HIS A 79 -18.97 10.15 7.87
N LEU A 80 -18.52 9.07 7.23
CA LEU A 80 -17.10 8.79 7.09
C LEU A 80 -16.37 9.82 6.23
N ILE A 81 -17.00 10.32 5.16
CA ILE A 81 -16.44 11.43 4.35
C ILE A 81 -16.24 12.67 5.22
N ASN A 82 -17.22 13.04 6.04
CA ASN A 82 -17.11 14.20 6.93
C ASN A 82 -15.98 14.02 7.95
N VAL A 83 -15.89 12.85 8.60
CA VAL A 83 -14.79 12.52 9.53
C VAL A 83 -13.42 12.64 8.85
N GLN A 84 -13.30 12.15 7.64
CA GLN A 84 -12.05 12.23 6.87
C GLN A 84 -11.72 13.68 6.48
N MET A 85 -12.71 14.47 6.08
CA MET A 85 -12.54 15.91 5.77
C MET A 85 -12.08 16.70 7.00
N GLU A 86 -12.63 16.42 8.18
CA GLU A 86 -12.20 17.02 9.45
C GLU A 86 -10.74 16.69 9.78
N GLN A 87 -10.24 15.53 9.36
CA GLN A 87 -8.85 15.12 9.48
C GLN A 87 -7.94 15.68 8.37
N GLY A 88 -8.51 16.47 7.42
CA GLY A 88 -7.78 17.05 6.29
C GLY A 88 -7.66 16.12 5.07
N ASN A 89 -8.28 14.95 5.08
CA ASN A 89 -8.27 14.01 3.98
C ASN A 89 -9.42 14.27 3.00
N ASN A 90 -9.15 15.00 1.93
CA ASN A 90 -10.16 15.33 0.91
C ASN A 90 -10.16 14.38 -0.29
N HIS A 91 -9.15 13.54 -0.41
CA HIS A 91 -9.01 12.54 -1.47
C HIS A 91 -9.14 11.15 -0.87
N LEU A 92 -10.30 10.53 -1.07
CA LEU A 92 -10.68 9.27 -0.45
C LEU A 92 -10.74 8.16 -1.47
N PHE A 93 -10.41 6.96 -1.02
CA PHE A 93 -10.42 5.74 -1.81
C PHE A 93 -11.32 4.69 -1.18
N LEU A 94 -11.78 3.75 -2.01
CA LEU A 94 -12.43 2.54 -1.53
C LEU A 94 -12.19 1.36 -2.48
N TYR A 95 -12.29 0.18 -1.92
CA TYR A 95 -12.31 -1.07 -2.66
C TYR A 95 -13.67 -1.72 -2.41
N THR A 96 -14.31 -2.18 -3.48
CA THR A 96 -15.66 -2.73 -3.37
C THR A 96 -15.86 -3.94 -4.26
N LYS A 97 -16.85 -4.78 -3.91
CA LYS A 97 -17.30 -5.87 -4.76
C LYS A 97 -17.75 -5.32 -6.12
N TYR A 98 -17.54 -6.07 -7.18
CA TYR A 98 -17.90 -5.69 -8.54
C TYR A 98 -19.36 -5.21 -8.67
N CYS A 99 -20.29 -5.90 -8.02
CA CYS A 99 -21.73 -5.60 -8.06
C CYS A 99 -22.10 -4.29 -7.34
N SER A 100 -21.32 -3.87 -6.34
CA SER A 100 -21.60 -2.68 -5.53
C SER A 100 -21.00 -1.39 -6.10
N ALA A 101 -20.14 -1.46 -7.13
CA ALA A 101 -19.45 -0.29 -7.67
C ALA A 101 -20.41 0.79 -8.19
N LYS A 102 -21.53 0.37 -8.84
CA LYS A 102 -22.56 1.30 -9.34
C LYS A 102 -23.16 2.17 -8.21
N PHE A 103 -23.36 1.58 -7.04
CA PHE A 103 -23.86 2.29 -5.87
C PHE A 103 -22.87 3.38 -5.44
N PHE A 104 -21.58 3.04 -5.29
CA PHE A 104 -20.57 4.04 -4.90
C PHE A 104 -20.35 5.11 -5.97
N SER A 105 -20.55 4.78 -7.25
CA SER A 105 -20.55 5.80 -8.31
C SER A 105 -21.65 6.83 -8.12
N SER A 106 -22.84 6.46 -7.62
CA SER A 106 -23.92 7.41 -7.31
C SER A 106 -23.59 8.32 -6.12
N LEU A 107 -22.62 7.96 -5.29
CA LEU A 107 -22.08 8.75 -4.19
C LEU A 107 -20.87 9.61 -4.58
N GLY A 108 -20.56 9.69 -5.88
CA GLY A 108 -19.48 10.53 -6.41
C GLY A 108 -18.11 9.85 -6.53
N PHE A 109 -18.01 8.56 -6.21
CA PHE A 109 -16.77 7.82 -6.44
C PHE A 109 -16.64 7.42 -7.91
N GLN A 110 -15.44 7.53 -8.46
CA GLN A 110 -15.08 7.16 -9.82
C GLN A 110 -14.17 5.94 -9.83
N GLU A 111 -14.35 5.09 -10.82
CA GLU A 111 -13.53 3.89 -10.96
C GLU A 111 -12.13 4.24 -11.47
N ILE A 112 -11.13 3.72 -10.77
CA ILE A 112 -9.73 3.78 -11.18
C ILE A 112 -9.38 2.51 -11.95
N VAL A 113 -9.66 1.35 -11.33
CA VAL A 113 -9.41 0.01 -11.89
C VAL A 113 -10.58 -0.91 -11.55
N ARG A 114 -10.97 -1.73 -12.52
CA ARG A 114 -12.01 -2.75 -12.40
C ARG A 114 -11.45 -4.13 -12.77
N ILE A 115 -11.52 -5.07 -11.84
CA ILE A 115 -11.24 -6.49 -12.10
C ILE A 115 -12.60 -7.20 -12.24
N PRO A 116 -12.94 -7.70 -13.44
CA PRO A 116 -14.25 -8.30 -13.69
C PRO A 116 -14.59 -9.40 -12.68
N ASN A 117 -15.83 -9.38 -12.16
CA ASN A 117 -16.37 -10.33 -11.18
C ASN A 117 -15.61 -10.45 -9.86
N GLN A 118 -14.67 -9.55 -9.57
CA GLN A 118 -13.88 -9.57 -8.34
C GLN A 118 -14.01 -8.25 -7.58
N ILE A 119 -13.28 -7.23 -7.98
CA ILE A 119 -13.06 -6.03 -7.18
C ILE A 119 -13.00 -4.79 -8.08
N VAL A 120 -13.45 -3.66 -7.54
CA VAL A 120 -13.29 -2.34 -8.14
C VAL A 120 -12.60 -1.42 -7.15
N PHE A 121 -11.55 -0.74 -7.61
CA PHE A 121 -10.86 0.31 -6.88
C PHE A 121 -11.37 1.67 -7.35
N MET A 122 -11.78 2.51 -6.41
CA MET A 122 -12.46 3.77 -6.70
C MET A 122 -11.89 4.93 -5.89
N GLU A 123 -12.08 6.16 -6.38
CA GLU A 123 -11.70 7.40 -5.70
C GLU A 123 -12.83 8.44 -5.78
N ASN A 124 -12.94 9.34 -4.77
CA ASN A 124 -13.94 10.42 -4.77
C ASN A 124 -13.48 11.68 -5.52
N LYS A 125 -12.25 11.71 -6.02
CA LYS A 125 -11.68 12.86 -6.71
C LYS A 125 -11.83 12.72 -8.22
N ARG A 126 -12.54 13.68 -8.83
CA ARG A 126 -12.70 13.69 -10.30
C ARG A 126 -11.34 13.72 -10.99
N ASN A 127 -11.07 12.71 -11.82
CA ASN A 127 -9.80 12.54 -12.56
C ASN A 127 -8.54 12.52 -11.65
N GLY A 128 -8.65 12.07 -10.41
CA GLY A 128 -7.53 12.05 -9.48
C GLY A 128 -6.36 11.24 -10.02
N PHE A 129 -6.60 10.02 -10.49
CA PHE A 129 -5.57 9.17 -11.08
C PHE A 129 -4.95 9.81 -12.36
N GLN A 130 -5.75 10.47 -13.21
CA GLN A 130 -5.21 11.16 -14.37
C GLN A 130 -4.31 12.34 -13.99
N HIS A 131 -4.65 13.09 -12.95
CA HIS A 131 -3.79 14.14 -12.40
C HIS A 131 -2.49 13.57 -11.85
N TYR A 132 -2.55 12.42 -11.17
CA TYR A 132 -1.35 11.70 -10.71
C TYR A 132 -0.44 11.31 -11.89
N LEU A 133 -0.99 10.72 -12.95
CA LEU A 133 -0.23 10.39 -14.16
C LEU A 133 0.41 11.64 -14.79
N THR A 134 -0.30 12.76 -14.86
CA THR A 134 0.23 14.03 -15.37
C THR A 134 1.38 14.56 -14.48
N LYS A 135 1.24 14.46 -13.16
CA LYS A 135 2.30 14.82 -12.19
C LYS A 135 3.55 13.96 -12.42
N LEU A 136 3.40 12.66 -12.64
CA LEU A 136 4.51 11.77 -12.95
C LEU A 136 5.21 12.18 -14.24
N GLN A 137 4.47 12.49 -15.30
CA GLN A 137 5.03 12.96 -16.58
C GLN A 137 5.83 14.25 -16.42
N SER A 138 5.35 15.19 -15.63
CA SER A 138 6.03 16.47 -15.40
C SER A 138 7.38 16.33 -14.67
N ALA A 139 7.57 15.23 -13.94
CA ALA A 139 8.79 14.91 -13.23
C ALA A 139 9.86 14.21 -14.09
N ILE A 140 9.53 13.88 -15.36
CA ILE A 140 10.46 13.18 -16.25
C ILE A 140 11.64 14.08 -16.59
N LYS A 141 12.85 13.61 -16.32
CA LYS A 141 14.08 14.21 -16.83
C LYS A 141 14.21 13.87 -18.32
N LYS A 142 14.52 14.86 -19.15
CA LYS A 142 14.81 14.62 -20.58
C LYS A 142 16.03 13.70 -20.69
N THR A 143 15.86 12.58 -21.38
CA THR A 143 16.98 11.71 -21.77
C THR A 143 17.60 12.22 -23.07
N GLN A 144 18.89 11.97 -23.25
CA GLN A 144 19.60 12.34 -24.50
C GLN A 144 19.38 11.30 -25.62
N SER A 145 18.86 10.12 -25.28
CA SER A 145 18.62 9.02 -26.24
C SER A 145 17.31 9.26 -27.01
N LEU A 146 17.33 8.96 -28.31
CA LEU A 146 16.14 8.99 -29.18
C LEU A 146 15.19 7.84 -28.89
N SER A 147 15.68 6.73 -28.33
CA SER A 147 14.91 5.53 -27.93
C SER A 147 15.42 5.06 -26.56
N PRO A 148 15.07 5.76 -25.47
CA PRO A 148 15.65 5.47 -24.17
C PRO A 148 15.11 4.15 -23.60
N LYS A 149 15.99 3.39 -22.95
CA LYS A 149 15.62 2.26 -22.09
C LYS A 149 15.14 2.80 -20.76
N ILE A 150 13.86 2.62 -20.46
CA ILE A 150 13.24 3.15 -19.24
C ILE A 150 12.80 1.98 -18.37
N ALA A 151 13.27 2.00 -17.12
CA ALA A 151 12.92 0.98 -16.14
C ALA A 151 12.15 1.56 -14.95
N ALA A 152 11.51 0.68 -14.18
CA ALA A 152 10.87 1.03 -12.92
C ALA A 152 11.16 0.01 -11.81
N LEU A 153 11.13 0.53 -10.58
CA LEU A 153 11.12 -0.25 -9.34
C LEU A 153 10.04 0.29 -8.40
N VAL A 154 9.47 -0.60 -7.60
CA VAL A 154 8.54 -0.23 -6.51
C VAL A 154 9.11 -0.79 -5.22
N MET A 155 9.31 0.05 -4.20
CA MET A 155 9.97 -0.36 -2.95
C MET A 155 9.33 0.29 -1.73
N ASN A 156 9.33 -0.45 -0.62
CA ASN A 156 8.94 0.08 0.70
C ASN A 156 10.15 0.66 1.47
N CYS A 157 11.30 -0.01 1.43
CA CYS A 157 12.55 0.43 2.07
C CYS A 157 12.44 0.67 3.60
N ASN A 158 11.95 -0.30 4.34
CA ASN A 158 11.69 -0.21 5.78
C ASN A 158 12.71 -1.00 6.66
N PRO A 159 13.98 -0.52 6.86
CA PRO A 159 14.63 0.65 6.28
C PRO A 159 15.27 0.42 4.90
N PHE A 160 15.93 1.46 4.36
CA PHE A 160 16.75 1.37 3.17
C PHE A 160 18.03 0.58 3.46
N THR A 161 18.33 -0.43 2.62
CA THR A 161 19.43 -1.39 2.83
C THR A 161 20.38 -1.43 1.63
N LEU A 162 21.56 -2.04 1.80
CA LEU A 162 22.48 -2.33 0.69
C LEU A 162 21.86 -3.26 -0.38
N GLY A 163 20.84 -4.07 -0.03
CA GLY A 163 20.08 -4.86 -1.00
C GLY A 163 19.20 -3.99 -1.89
N HIS A 164 18.53 -2.99 -1.32
CA HIS A 164 17.75 -2.02 -2.08
C HIS A 164 18.66 -1.17 -2.98
N GLN A 165 19.77 -0.67 -2.44
CA GLN A 165 20.74 0.12 -3.19
C GLN A 165 21.29 -0.68 -4.38
N TYR A 166 21.71 -1.91 -4.18
CA TYR A 166 22.21 -2.79 -5.23
C TYR A 166 21.20 -2.99 -6.37
N LEU A 167 19.93 -3.22 -6.03
CA LEU A 167 18.88 -3.41 -7.03
C LEU A 167 18.65 -2.14 -7.87
N ILE A 168 18.69 -0.96 -7.22
CA ILE A 168 18.55 0.33 -7.91
C ILE A 168 19.78 0.62 -8.79
N GLU A 169 20.99 0.40 -8.27
CA GLU A 169 22.24 0.56 -9.00
C GLU A 169 22.32 -0.32 -10.25
N LYS A 170 21.86 -1.60 -10.12
CA LYS A 170 21.79 -2.51 -11.25
C LYS A 170 20.82 -2.00 -12.32
N ALA A 171 19.62 -1.59 -11.93
CA ALA A 171 18.66 -1.02 -12.86
C ALA A 171 19.20 0.27 -13.51
N ALA A 172 19.86 1.14 -12.75
CA ALA A 172 20.45 2.38 -13.25
C ALA A 172 21.60 2.13 -14.25
N ALA A 173 22.41 1.11 -14.03
CA ALA A 173 23.51 0.75 -14.93
C ALA A 173 23.02 0.16 -16.27
N GLU A 174 21.85 -0.45 -16.32
CA GLU A 174 21.32 -1.14 -17.50
C GLU A 174 20.30 -0.32 -18.30
N ASN A 175 19.91 0.88 -17.80
CA ASN A 175 18.86 1.72 -18.38
C ASN A 175 19.23 3.21 -18.41
N ASP A 176 18.70 3.94 -19.38
CA ASP A 176 18.93 5.38 -19.53
C ASP A 176 18.18 6.19 -18.46
N LEU A 177 17.03 5.69 -18.01
CA LEU A 177 16.20 6.31 -16.98
C LEU A 177 15.55 5.25 -16.10
N VAL A 178 15.52 5.49 -14.81
CA VAL A 178 14.88 4.62 -13.82
C VAL A 178 13.88 5.41 -12.99
N HIS A 179 12.63 4.96 -13.00
CA HIS A 179 11.58 5.46 -12.12
C HIS A 179 11.50 4.61 -10.86
N LEU A 180 11.85 5.18 -9.72
CA LEU A 180 11.76 4.52 -8.42
C LEU A 180 10.51 5.01 -7.69
N PHE A 181 9.52 4.14 -7.53
CA PHE A 181 8.31 4.41 -6.75
C PHE A 181 8.50 3.93 -5.31
N MET A 182 8.37 4.86 -4.37
CA MET A 182 8.38 4.55 -2.95
C MET A 182 6.94 4.45 -2.45
N LEU A 183 6.61 3.34 -1.75
CA LEU A 183 5.31 3.17 -1.12
C LEU A 183 5.05 4.28 -0.09
N SER A 184 3.97 5.03 -0.30
CA SER A 184 3.62 6.21 0.52
C SER A 184 2.95 5.85 1.85
N GLU A 185 2.47 4.61 2.00
CA GLU A 185 1.82 4.16 3.23
C GLU A 185 2.74 4.20 4.44
N ASP A 186 2.20 4.60 5.58
CA ASP A 186 2.95 4.79 6.83
C ASP A 186 2.62 3.73 7.90
N CYS A 187 2.44 2.47 7.47
CA CYS A 187 2.30 1.32 8.38
C CYS A 187 3.65 0.69 8.80
N SER A 188 4.75 1.25 8.32
CA SER A 188 6.11 0.76 8.55
C SER A 188 6.71 1.21 9.89
N PHE A 189 7.77 0.53 10.38
CA PHE A 189 8.53 1.01 11.55
C PHE A 189 9.21 2.35 11.28
N PHE A 190 9.76 2.50 10.07
CA PHE A 190 10.38 3.74 9.63
C PHE A 190 9.32 4.59 8.93
N PRO A 191 8.99 5.80 9.49
CA PRO A 191 8.01 6.70 8.90
C PRO A 191 8.37 7.07 7.44
N TYR A 192 7.33 7.39 6.65
CA TYR A 192 7.46 7.74 5.24
C TYR A 192 8.57 8.76 4.97
N GLU A 193 8.60 9.89 5.69
CA GLU A 193 9.58 10.94 5.50
C GLU A 193 11.02 10.48 5.81
N VAL A 194 11.17 9.57 6.76
CA VAL A 194 12.48 8.98 7.07
C VAL A 194 12.94 8.08 5.93
N ARG A 195 12.07 7.17 5.47
CA ARG A 195 12.37 6.27 4.36
C ARG A 195 12.75 7.05 3.11
N LYS A 196 12.01 8.12 2.78
CA LYS A 196 12.27 8.99 1.64
C LYS A 196 13.67 9.62 1.71
N LYS A 197 14.03 10.18 2.86
CA LYS A 197 15.36 10.78 3.08
C LYS A 197 16.48 9.75 2.96
N LEU A 198 16.30 8.55 3.51
CA LEU A 198 17.30 7.49 3.43
C LEU A 198 17.51 7.00 1.99
N ILE A 199 16.41 6.85 1.22
CA ILE A 199 16.49 6.51 -0.20
C ILE A 199 17.24 7.60 -0.95
N GLN A 200 16.82 8.88 -0.81
CA GLN A 200 17.45 10.01 -1.50
C GLN A 200 18.95 10.09 -1.23
N ALA A 201 19.36 9.95 0.03
CA ALA A 201 20.78 9.93 0.40
C ALA A 201 21.51 8.72 -0.18
N GLY A 202 20.88 7.54 -0.17
CA GLY A 202 21.50 6.31 -0.65
C GLY A 202 21.66 6.22 -2.17
N ILE A 203 20.86 6.98 -2.95
CA ILE A 203 20.92 7.01 -4.42
C ILE A 203 21.44 8.33 -4.97
N ALA A 204 21.96 9.24 -4.15
CA ALA A 204 22.40 10.58 -4.57
C ALA A 204 23.47 10.58 -5.67
N HIS A 205 24.22 9.49 -5.78
CA HIS A 205 25.24 9.29 -6.82
C HIS A 205 24.66 8.86 -8.19
N LEU A 206 23.38 8.54 -8.27
CA LEU A 206 22.73 8.08 -9.49
C LEU A 206 21.94 9.22 -10.16
N SER A 207 22.47 9.75 -11.26
CA SER A 207 21.91 10.91 -11.96
C SER A 207 20.66 10.56 -12.80
N ASN A 208 20.51 9.29 -13.18
CA ASN A 208 19.42 8.77 -14.03
C ASN A 208 18.29 8.08 -13.25
N VAL A 209 18.22 8.26 -11.94
CA VAL A 209 17.12 7.76 -11.10
C VAL A 209 16.21 8.93 -10.70
N VAL A 210 14.90 8.75 -10.88
CA VAL A 210 13.87 9.69 -10.44
C VAL A 210 13.01 9.02 -9.38
N LEU A 211 13.01 9.58 -8.17
CA LEU A 211 12.19 9.10 -7.06
C LEU A 211 10.79 9.69 -7.15
N HIS A 212 9.78 8.82 -7.08
CA HIS A 212 8.36 9.18 -7.06
C HIS A 212 7.69 8.68 -5.79
N ASP A 213 6.72 9.45 -5.32
CA ASP A 213 5.76 9.01 -4.32
C ASP A 213 4.68 8.14 -5.01
N SER A 214 4.27 7.04 -4.40
CA SER A 214 3.21 6.19 -4.96
C SER A 214 1.82 6.79 -4.77
N ASP A 215 1.71 7.82 -3.93
CA ASP A 215 0.46 8.29 -3.37
C ASP A 215 -0.36 7.09 -2.82
N SER A 216 -1.69 7.11 -2.91
CA SER A 216 -2.54 5.98 -2.50
C SER A 216 -2.87 5.03 -3.67
N TYR A 217 -2.20 5.17 -4.82
CA TYR A 217 -2.48 4.34 -5.99
C TYR A 217 -1.71 3.01 -5.98
N ILE A 218 -0.49 3.00 -5.45
CA ILE A 218 0.28 1.76 -5.26
C ILE A 218 0.36 1.52 -3.76
N ILE A 219 -0.30 0.46 -3.30
CA ILE A 219 -0.37 0.08 -1.88
C ILE A 219 0.41 -1.19 -1.62
N SER A 220 0.84 -1.36 -0.37
CA SER A 220 1.50 -2.59 0.05
C SER A 220 0.47 -3.70 0.26
N GLN A 221 0.94 -4.93 0.16
CA GLN A 221 0.12 -6.10 0.49
C GLN A 221 -0.36 -6.07 1.96
N ALA A 222 0.46 -5.54 2.88
CA ALA A 222 0.12 -5.48 4.30
C ALA A 222 -1.13 -4.62 4.58
N THR A 223 -1.41 -3.65 3.72
CA THR A 223 -2.52 -2.71 3.87
C THR A 223 -3.63 -2.90 2.84
N PHE A 224 -3.46 -3.86 1.90
CA PHE A 224 -4.50 -4.18 0.94
C PHE A 224 -5.77 -4.68 1.66
N PRO A 225 -6.96 -4.12 1.35
CA PRO A 225 -8.19 -4.51 2.02
C PRO A 225 -8.55 -5.96 1.71
N SER A 226 -8.63 -6.79 2.75
CA SER A 226 -8.92 -8.22 2.62
C SER A 226 -10.32 -8.62 3.11
N TYR A 227 -11.06 -7.68 3.69
CA TYR A 227 -12.27 -7.92 4.45
C TYR A 227 -13.46 -8.50 3.66
N PHE A 228 -13.49 -8.36 2.34
CA PHE A 228 -14.57 -8.86 1.48
C PHE A 228 -14.21 -10.15 0.72
N GLN A 229 -13.08 -10.78 1.00
CA GLN A 229 -12.64 -12.01 0.36
C GLN A 229 -12.57 -13.18 1.34
N LYS A 230 -12.90 -14.38 0.85
CA LYS A 230 -13.09 -15.56 1.70
C LYS A 230 -11.78 -16.22 2.12
N ASP A 231 -10.76 -16.17 1.26
CA ASP A 231 -9.48 -16.83 1.49
C ASP A 231 -8.28 -15.90 1.14
N GLU A 232 -7.11 -16.26 1.65
CA GLU A 232 -5.89 -15.46 1.47
C GLU A 232 -5.39 -15.45 0.02
N ASP A 233 -5.56 -16.54 -0.71
CA ASP A 233 -5.13 -16.63 -2.11
C ASP A 233 -5.97 -15.70 -3.00
N ALA A 234 -7.28 -15.62 -2.78
CA ALA A 234 -8.14 -14.67 -3.49
C ALA A 234 -7.75 -13.21 -3.19
N VAL A 235 -7.37 -12.90 -1.95
CA VAL A 235 -6.84 -11.58 -1.56
C VAL A 235 -5.58 -11.26 -2.35
N ILE A 236 -4.62 -12.18 -2.37
CA ILE A 236 -3.35 -12.02 -3.07
C ILE A 236 -3.57 -11.80 -4.56
N GLN A 237 -4.40 -12.64 -5.20
CA GLN A 237 -4.70 -12.53 -6.63
C GLN A 237 -5.38 -11.20 -6.98
N SER A 238 -6.32 -10.73 -6.17
CA SER A 238 -6.99 -9.45 -6.39
C SER A 238 -6.05 -8.26 -6.21
N HIS A 239 -5.16 -8.30 -5.22
CA HIS A 239 -4.14 -7.28 -5.02
C HIS A 239 -3.20 -7.22 -6.24
N ILE A 240 -2.67 -8.37 -6.68
CA ILE A 240 -1.81 -8.46 -7.87
C ILE A 240 -2.53 -7.87 -9.09
N ALA A 241 -3.78 -8.27 -9.32
CA ALA A 241 -4.52 -7.82 -10.50
C ALA A 241 -4.72 -6.29 -10.51
N ILE A 242 -5.06 -5.67 -9.37
CA ILE A 242 -5.19 -4.21 -9.27
C ILE A 242 -3.84 -3.53 -9.44
N ASP A 243 -2.79 -3.97 -8.73
CA ASP A 243 -1.46 -3.37 -8.81
C ASP A 243 -0.92 -3.41 -10.24
N LEU A 244 -1.04 -4.54 -10.92
CA LEU A 244 -0.59 -4.67 -12.30
C LEU A 244 -1.35 -3.77 -13.27
N GLN A 245 -2.68 -3.63 -13.12
CA GLN A 245 -3.45 -2.71 -13.96
C GLN A 245 -3.09 -1.24 -13.71
N ILE A 246 -2.86 -0.85 -12.46
CA ILE A 246 -2.38 0.50 -12.14
C ILE A 246 -0.98 0.71 -12.70
N PHE A 247 -0.07 -0.24 -12.44
CA PHE A 247 1.30 -0.15 -12.90
C PHE A 247 1.41 -0.08 -14.43
N THR A 248 0.64 -0.87 -15.18
CA THR A 248 0.67 -0.83 -16.65
C THR A 248 0.22 0.52 -17.20
N ARG A 249 -0.76 1.19 -16.58
CA ARG A 249 -1.16 2.55 -16.95
C ARG A 249 -0.08 3.59 -16.62
N ILE A 250 0.59 3.45 -15.49
CA ILE A 250 1.76 4.28 -15.13
C ILE A 250 2.88 4.04 -16.15
N ALA A 251 3.16 2.78 -16.45
CA ALA A 251 4.21 2.39 -17.39
C ALA A 251 3.96 2.94 -18.81
N ALA A 252 2.73 2.82 -19.32
CA ALA A 252 2.35 3.41 -20.60
C ALA A 252 2.53 4.93 -20.62
N THR A 253 2.22 5.61 -19.52
CA THR A 253 2.35 7.07 -19.36
C THR A 253 3.80 7.53 -19.37
N LEU A 254 4.70 6.76 -18.75
CA LEU A 254 6.12 7.09 -18.56
C LEU A 254 7.05 6.43 -19.59
N GLY A 255 6.51 5.59 -20.48
CA GLY A 255 7.31 4.84 -21.46
C GLY A 255 8.16 3.74 -20.81
N ILE A 256 7.76 3.20 -19.67
CA ILE A 256 8.49 2.14 -18.95
C ILE A 256 8.38 0.84 -19.73
N GLN A 257 9.52 0.21 -20.01
CA GLN A 257 9.65 -1.05 -20.75
C GLN A 257 10.16 -2.19 -19.88
N ARG A 258 10.64 -1.88 -18.66
CA ARG A 258 11.24 -2.87 -17.75
C ARG A 258 10.80 -2.61 -16.32
N ARG A 259 10.46 -3.68 -15.59
CA ARG A 259 10.23 -3.65 -14.14
C ARG A 259 11.24 -4.54 -13.44
N TYR A 260 12.09 -3.96 -12.61
CA TYR A 260 13.06 -4.69 -11.80
C TYR A 260 12.46 -5.05 -10.46
N VAL A 261 12.64 -6.30 -10.05
CA VAL A 261 12.19 -6.82 -8.75
C VAL A 261 13.28 -7.68 -8.14
N GLY A 262 13.37 -7.68 -6.81
CA GLY A 262 14.28 -8.59 -6.10
C GLY A 262 13.71 -10.00 -6.05
N ASP A 263 14.57 -10.99 -6.17
CA ASP A 263 14.22 -12.36 -5.84
C ASP A 263 13.86 -12.49 -4.36
N GLU A 264 12.86 -13.30 -4.02
CA GLU A 264 12.37 -13.51 -2.65
C GLU A 264 12.12 -15.00 -2.40
N PRO A 265 13.17 -15.76 -2.14
CA PRO A 265 13.05 -17.21 -1.99
C PRO A 265 12.30 -17.67 -0.75
N PHE A 266 12.07 -16.77 0.24
CA PHE A 266 11.50 -17.13 1.54
C PHE A 266 10.05 -16.66 1.73
N SER A 267 9.52 -15.82 0.86
CA SER A 267 8.14 -15.34 0.95
C SER A 267 7.30 -15.95 -0.17
N HIS A 268 6.42 -16.88 0.18
CA HIS A 268 5.48 -17.50 -0.76
C HIS A 268 4.66 -16.47 -1.54
N VAL A 269 4.19 -15.45 -0.85
CA VAL A 269 3.40 -14.37 -1.46
C VAL A 269 4.20 -13.58 -2.48
N THR A 270 5.45 -13.22 -2.15
CA THR A 270 6.30 -12.49 -3.10
C THR A 270 6.68 -13.36 -4.30
N GLN A 271 6.80 -14.67 -4.12
CA GLN A 271 6.99 -15.60 -5.25
C GLN A 271 5.79 -15.58 -6.19
N ILE A 272 4.56 -15.69 -5.66
CA ILE A 272 3.31 -15.59 -6.46
C ILE A 272 3.27 -14.25 -7.20
N TYR A 273 3.63 -13.17 -6.50
CA TYR A 273 3.67 -11.83 -7.08
C TYR A 273 4.67 -11.71 -8.23
N ASN A 274 5.90 -12.20 -8.03
CA ASN A 274 6.95 -12.20 -9.06
C ASN A 274 6.54 -13.05 -10.27
N GLN A 275 5.95 -14.23 -10.07
CA GLN A 275 5.43 -15.09 -11.14
C GLN A 275 4.32 -14.40 -11.93
N ALA A 276 3.37 -13.77 -11.25
CA ALA A 276 2.29 -13.02 -11.91
C ALA A 276 2.84 -11.85 -12.75
N MET A 277 3.85 -11.10 -12.23
CA MET A 277 4.51 -10.04 -12.99
C MET A 277 5.21 -10.58 -14.23
N GLN A 278 5.94 -11.70 -14.12
CA GLN A 278 6.62 -12.32 -15.27
C GLN A 278 5.64 -12.80 -16.36
N GLN A 279 4.43 -13.22 -15.97
CA GLN A 279 3.41 -13.67 -16.90
C GLN A 279 2.64 -12.50 -17.54
N LYS A 280 2.27 -11.49 -16.74
CA LYS A 280 1.32 -10.45 -17.15
C LYS A 280 1.97 -9.20 -17.75
N LEU A 281 3.13 -8.78 -17.25
CA LEU A 281 3.77 -7.56 -17.74
C LEU A 281 4.20 -7.64 -19.22
N PRO A 282 4.70 -8.80 -19.74
CA PRO A 282 5.01 -8.92 -21.17
C PRO A 282 3.81 -8.74 -22.10
N GLU A 283 2.58 -9.05 -21.65
CA GLU A 283 1.34 -8.79 -22.42
C GLU A 283 1.15 -7.29 -22.72
N HIS A 284 1.80 -6.42 -21.92
CA HIS A 284 1.80 -4.96 -22.04
C HIS A 284 3.14 -4.38 -22.55
N GLY A 285 4.03 -5.22 -23.09
CA GLY A 285 5.35 -4.80 -23.59
C GLY A 285 6.34 -4.42 -22.49
N ILE A 286 6.15 -4.92 -21.27
CA ILE A 286 7.01 -4.63 -20.12
C ILE A 286 7.75 -5.91 -19.71
N GLU A 287 9.08 -5.91 -19.82
CA GLU A 287 9.92 -7.00 -19.34
C GLU A 287 9.99 -6.98 -17.80
N CYS A 288 9.73 -8.11 -17.14
CA CYS A 288 9.93 -8.29 -15.71
C CYS A 288 11.30 -8.92 -15.43
N ILE A 289 12.21 -8.18 -14.83
CA ILE A 289 13.58 -8.62 -14.53
C ILE A 289 13.70 -8.94 -13.05
N ILE A 290 13.86 -10.23 -12.73
CA ILE A 290 14.13 -10.68 -11.37
C ILE A 290 15.64 -10.66 -11.12
N VAL A 291 16.05 -9.93 -10.08
CA VAL A 291 17.46 -9.79 -9.70
C VAL A 291 17.71 -10.57 -8.42
N ASN A 292 18.72 -11.43 -8.46
CA ASN A 292 19.15 -12.16 -7.26
C ASN A 292 19.56 -11.19 -6.16
N ARG A 293 19.17 -11.50 -4.92
CA ARG A 293 19.52 -10.67 -3.77
C ARG A 293 21.02 -10.58 -3.55
N LYS A 294 21.47 -9.39 -3.18
CA LYS A 294 22.83 -9.22 -2.65
C LYS A 294 22.96 -10.00 -1.35
N THR A 295 24.02 -10.78 -1.23
CA THR A 295 24.33 -11.59 -0.05
C THR A 295 25.61 -11.09 0.64
N ILE A 296 25.66 -11.26 1.96
CA ILE A 296 26.87 -11.11 2.78
C ILE A 296 27.00 -12.39 3.59
N ASP A 297 28.15 -13.05 3.53
CA ASP A 297 28.43 -14.32 4.21
C ASP A 297 27.35 -15.38 3.92
N GLY A 298 26.88 -15.46 2.67
CA GLY A 298 25.84 -16.41 2.23
C GLY A 298 24.41 -16.06 2.68
N ARG A 299 24.20 -14.93 3.37
CA ARG A 299 22.88 -14.47 3.83
C ARG A 299 22.38 -13.31 2.98
N ALA A 300 21.13 -13.39 2.55
CA ALA A 300 20.50 -12.31 1.78
C ALA A 300 20.32 -11.04 2.64
N ILE A 301 20.63 -9.89 2.07
CA ILE A 301 20.40 -8.59 2.71
C ILE A 301 18.92 -8.24 2.59
N SER A 302 18.22 -8.12 3.72
CA SER A 302 16.81 -7.72 3.77
C SER A 302 16.56 -6.66 4.84
N ALA A 303 15.49 -5.89 4.68
CA ALA A 303 15.05 -4.95 5.71
C ALA A 303 14.63 -5.67 7.00
N SER A 304 14.06 -6.88 6.90
CA SER A 304 13.71 -7.73 8.04
C SER A 304 14.94 -8.10 8.88
N ASN A 305 16.05 -8.48 8.21
CA ASN A 305 17.30 -8.80 8.90
C ASN A 305 17.87 -7.57 9.64
N VAL A 306 17.73 -6.36 9.06
CA VAL A 306 18.14 -5.12 9.74
C VAL A 306 17.28 -4.88 10.97
N ARG A 307 15.95 -5.05 10.89
CA ARG A 307 15.06 -4.86 12.04
C ARG A 307 15.32 -5.87 13.15
N GLN A 308 15.57 -7.15 12.80
CA GLN A 308 16.01 -8.17 13.77
C GLN A 308 17.32 -7.81 14.43
N ALA A 309 18.31 -7.34 13.66
CA ALA A 309 19.59 -6.89 14.20
C ALA A 309 19.44 -5.68 15.14
N ILE A 310 18.51 -4.75 14.85
CA ILE A 310 18.16 -3.62 15.75
C ILE A 310 17.56 -4.16 17.06
N GLN A 311 16.63 -5.11 16.99
CA GLN A 311 16.01 -5.74 18.16
C GLN A 311 17.07 -6.41 19.04
N GLN A 312 18.03 -7.09 18.41
CA GLN A 312 19.15 -7.77 19.07
C GLN A 312 20.31 -6.83 19.48
N LYS A 313 20.23 -5.54 19.15
CA LYS A 313 21.28 -4.53 19.36
C LYS A 313 22.62 -4.89 18.70
N ASN A 314 22.58 -5.65 17.59
CA ASN A 314 23.78 -6.07 16.86
C ASN A 314 24.23 -5.01 15.84
N TRP A 315 24.83 -3.93 16.34
CA TRP A 315 25.26 -2.78 15.53
C TRP A 315 26.33 -3.13 14.49
N ARG A 316 27.18 -4.13 14.76
CA ARG A 316 28.20 -4.62 13.81
C ARG A 316 27.52 -5.21 12.57
N LEU A 317 26.50 -6.04 12.78
CA LEU A 317 25.72 -6.63 11.68
C LEU A 317 24.94 -5.55 10.94
N ILE A 318 24.29 -4.61 11.62
CA ILE A 318 23.54 -3.51 11.01
C ILE A 318 24.46 -2.74 10.05
N LYS A 319 25.66 -2.38 10.48
CA LYS A 319 26.63 -1.63 9.65
C LYS A 319 27.00 -2.36 8.35
N SER A 320 27.00 -3.68 8.34
CA SER A 320 27.26 -4.46 7.12
C SER A 320 26.04 -4.61 6.19
N LEU A 321 24.81 -4.33 6.67
CA LEU A 321 23.58 -4.54 5.92
C LEU A 321 23.01 -3.26 5.29
N VAL A 322 23.44 -2.08 5.75
CA VAL A 322 22.88 -0.80 5.34
C VAL A 322 23.94 0.15 4.77
N PRO A 323 23.56 1.08 3.86
CA PRO A 323 24.44 2.16 3.43
C PRO A 323 24.84 3.06 4.61
N GLN A 324 25.96 3.77 4.47
CA GLN A 324 26.48 4.66 5.52
C GLN A 324 25.43 5.69 5.96
N SER A 325 24.66 6.27 5.03
CA SER A 325 23.56 7.21 5.32
C SER A 325 22.49 6.63 6.24
N THR A 326 22.10 5.37 6.03
CA THR A 326 21.14 4.68 6.90
C THR A 326 21.76 4.35 8.26
N PHE A 327 23.04 3.97 8.29
CA PHE A 327 23.74 3.68 9.55
C PHE A 327 23.88 4.97 10.39
N ASP A 328 24.29 6.09 9.79
CA ASP A 328 24.42 7.38 10.46
C ASP A 328 23.09 7.86 11.04
N PHE A 329 22.00 7.68 10.28
CA PHE A 329 20.65 7.95 10.79
C PHE A 329 20.33 7.09 12.02
N LEU A 330 20.60 5.77 11.98
CA LEU A 330 20.34 4.86 13.09
C LEU A 330 21.16 5.19 14.35
N MET A 331 22.33 5.82 14.18
CA MET A 331 23.17 6.29 15.30
C MET A 331 22.76 7.67 15.81
N SER A 332 21.81 8.34 15.19
CA SER A 332 21.33 9.68 15.61
C SER A 332 20.18 9.59 16.61
N ASP A 333 19.99 10.64 17.42
CA ASP A 333 18.86 10.77 18.35
C ASP A 333 17.49 10.65 17.67
N LYS A 334 17.40 11.03 16.40
CA LYS A 334 16.18 10.96 15.60
C LYS A 334 15.69 9.53 15.38
N ALA A 335 16.56 8.54 15.43
CA ALA A 335 16.20 7.12 15.31
C ALA A 335 15.71 6.50 16.62
N THR A 336 15.93 7.15 17.77
CA THR A 336 15.60 6.58 19.09
C THR A 336 14.14 6.10 19.23
N PRO A 337 13.11 6.85 18.79
CA PRO A 337 11.72 6.37 18.89
C PRO A 337 11.48 5.12 18.02
N ILE A 338 12.08 5.08 16.81
CA ILE A 338 11.94 3.95 15.87
C ILE A 338 12.62 2.71 16.46
N ILE A 339 13.83 2.86 16.97
CA ILE A 339 14.60 1.77 17.61
C ILE A 339 13.84 1.21 18.80
N LYS A 340 13.29 2.06 19.68
CA LYS A 340 12.46 1.63 20.83
C LYS A 340 11.24 0.85 20.36
N LYS A 341 10.52 1.35 19.34
CA LYS A 341 9.34 0.67 18.77
C LYS A 341 9.70 -0.73 18.24
N ILE A 342 10.84 -0.86 17.53
CA ILE A 342 11.33 -2.15 17.01
C ILE A 342 11.69 -3.09 18.17
N GLN A 343 12.39 -2.61 19.18
CA GLN A 343 12.83 -3.42 20.34
C GLN A 343 11.65 -3.91 21.19
N GLN A 344 10.56 -3.18 21.24
CA GLN A 344 9.36 -3.54 21.99
C GLN A 344 8.37 -4.41 21.19
N SER A 345 8.54 -4.49 19.88
CA SER A 345 7.65 -5.28 19.03
C SER A 345 7.90 -6.77 19.20
N LYS A 346 6.82 -7.57 19.28
CA LYS A 346 6.89 -9.04 19.31
C LYS A 346 7.30 -9.61 17.95
N GLU A 347 6.95 -8.92 16.87
CA GLU A 347 7.24 -9.31 15.50
C GLU A 347 7.84 -8.15 14.73
N VAL A 348 8.96 -8.40 14.04
CA VAL A 348 9.67 -7.38 13.24
C VAL A 348 9.93 -7.83 11.80
N THR A 349 9.46 -9.03 11.43
CA THR A 349 9.69 -9.63 10.11
C THR A 349 8.69 -9.18 9.06
N HIS A 350 7.42 -9.14 9.38
CA HIS A 350 6.32 -8.83 8.45
C HIS A 350 5.77 -7.42 8.70
N TYR A 351 6.39 -6.41 8.06
CA TYR A 351 5.96 -5.02 8.08
C TYR A 351 6.28 -4.33 6.75
#